data_c6e0bae7d43529c2fa59d4f14b6d64b6
#
_entry.id   c6e0bae7d43529c2fa59d4f14b6d64b6
#
_cell.length_a   1.000
_cell.length_b   1.000
_cell.length_c   1.000
_cell.angle_alpha   90.00
_cell.angle_beta   90.00
_cell.angle_gamma   90.00
#
_symmetry.space_group_name_H-M   'P 1'
#
loop_
_entity.id
_entity.type
_entity.pdbx_description
1 polymer ?
#
loop_
_entity_poly.entity_id
_entity_poly.type
_entity_poly.pdbx_seq_one_letter_code
_entity_poly.pdbx_strand_id
1 'polypeptide(L)'
;MTVSALTRFERFFDRSAAVFLLFLGLSTAGWDVPRSAGIHALTAGAMATMILAVMSRATLGHTGRDLVASPMTVASYTCVTIGACLRVAASLGVGDYSLMLDVAGVFWGAALLLFAVAYAPILWSARVGDKA
;
A
#
# COMPACT_ATOMS: atom_id res chain seq x y z
N MET A 1 -7.07 20.42 13.49
CA MET A 1 -5.82 19.88 12.91
C MET A 1 -6.15 18.59 12.20
N THR A 2 -6.07 18.35 10.97
CA THR A 2 -5.60 19.11 9.84
C THR A 2 -5.97 18.38 8.56
N VAL A 3 -6.87 18.94 7.83
CA VAL A 3 -7.17 18.59 6.43
C VAL A 3 -5.88 18.40 5.61
N SER A 4 -4.76 19.05 6.00
CA SER A 4 -3.49 19.03 5.27
C SER A 4 -2.69 17.70 5.33
N ALA A 5 -2.86 16.87 6.36
CA ALA A 5 -2.17 15.58 6.42
C ALA A 5 -2.91 14.52 5.61
N LEU A 6 -4.25 14.50 5.72
CA LEU A 6 -5.13 13.66 4.91
C LEU A 6 -4.97 13.96 3.41
N THR A 7 -4.95 15.23 3.01
CA THR A 7 -4.80 15.61 1.60
C THR A 7 -3.41 15.30 1.02
N ARG A 8 -2.35 15.26 1.84
CA ARG A 8 -1.03 14.79 1.39
C ARG A 8 -1.00 13.29 1.19
N PHE A 9 -1.65 12.55 2.08
CA PHE A 9 -1.77 11.10 2.00
C PHE A 9 -2.64 10.66 0.80
N GLU A 10 -3.80 11.30 0.61
CA GLU A 10 -4.67 11.06 -0.54
C GLU A 10 -3.96 11.35 -1.85
N ARG A 11 -3.23 12.45 -1.95
CA ARG A 11 -2.44 12.78 -3.17
C ARG A 11 -1.31 11.80 -3.44
N PHE A 12 -0.65 11.28 -2.40
CA PHE A 12 0.37 10.25 -2.59
C PHE A 12 -0.27 8.96 -3.12
N PHE A 13 -1.40 8.58 -2.56
CA PHE A 13 -2.19 7.43 -2.97
C PHE A 13 -2.67 7.55 -4.42
N ASP A 14 -3.31 8.66 -4.78
CA ASP A 14 -3.80 8.91 -6.14
C ASP A 14 -2.68 8.87 -7.17
N ARG A 15 -1.52 9.43 -6.86
CA ARG A 15 -0.35 9.41 -7.73
C ARG A 15 0.20 7.99 -7.90
N SER A 16 0.29 7.22 -6.84
CA SER A 16 0.76 5.83 -6.90
C SER A 16 -0.18 4.97 -7.73
N ALA A 17 -1.49 5.06 -7.50
CA ALA A 17 -2.50 4.37 -8.29
C ALA A 17 -2.45 4.77 -9.76
N ALA A 18 -2.31 6.06 -10.07
CA ALA A 18 -2.20 6.55 -11.44
C ALA A 18 -0.97 6.00 -12.16
N VAL A 19 0.19 5.93 -11.49
CA VAL A 19 1.41 5.33 -12.06
C VAL A 19 1.19 3.85 -12.36
N PHE A 20 0.58 3.09 -11.47
CA PHE A 20 0.30 1.67 -11.69
C PHE A 20 -0.70 1.44 -12.83
N LEU A 21 -1.75 2.26 -12.92
CA LEU A 21 -2.71 2.20 -14.02
C LEU A 21 -2.08 2.60 -15.35
N LEU A 22 -1.14 3.55 -15.35
CA LEU A 22 -0.38 3.92 -16.55
C LEU A 22 0.45 2.72 -17.06
N PHE A 23 1.14 2.00 -16.17
CA PHE A 23 1.89 0.80 -16.55
C PHE A 23 1.00 -0.27 -17.18
N LEU A 24 -0.18 -0.48 -16.61
CA LEU A 24 -1.15 -1.41 -17.19
C LEU A 24 -1.62 -0.94 -18.57
N GLY A 25 -1.92 0.35 -18.73
CA GLY A 25 -2.30 0.95 -20.01
C GLY A 25 -1.22 0.79 -21.07
N LEU A 26 0.04 1.04 -20.73
CA LEU A 26 1.17 0.87 -21.65
C LEU A 26 1.33 -0.60 -22.10
N SER A 27 1.19 -1.56 -21.17
CA SER A 27 1.29 -2.98 -21.51
C SER A 27 0.17 -3.46 -22.44
N THR A 28 -1.02 -2.84 -22.35
CA THR A 28 -2.16 -3.17 -23.22
C THR A 28 -2.13 -2.44 -24.57
N ALA A 29 -1.43 -1.30 -24.62
CA ALA A 29 -1.28 -0.49 -25.84
C ALA A 29 -0.21 -1.01 -26.82
N GLY A 30 0.36 -2.19 -26.58
CA GLY A 30 1.34 -2.83 -27.49
C GLY A 30 2.76 -2.28 -27.37
N TRP A 31 3.06 -1.53 -26.30
CA TRP A 31 4.44 -1.20 -25.95
C TRP A 31 5.15 -2.47 -25.46
N ASP A 32 6.47 -2.52 -25.61
CA ASP A 32 7.30 -3.67 -25.24
C ASP A 32 7.42 -3.83 -23.70
N VAL A 33 6.25 -3.82 -23.04
CA VAL A 33 6.08 -3.98 -21.61
C VAL A 33 5.36 -5.32 -21.37
N PRO A 34 5.97 -6.26 -20.65
CA PRO A 34 5.36 -7.55 -20.34
C PRO A 34 3.99 -7.36 -19.67
N ARG A 35 2.98 -8.08 -20.10
CA ARG A 35 1.64 -8.04 -19.52
C ARG A 35 1.65 -8.33 -18.01
N SER A 36 2.58 -9.19 -17.57
CA SER A 36 2.81 -9.50 -16.14
C SER A 36 3.18 -8.25 -15.32
N ALA A 37 3.98 -7.34 -15.87
CA ALA A 37 4.35 -6.10 -15.18
C ALA A 37 3.12 -5.23 -14.92
N GLY A 38 2.23 -5.07 -15.91
CA GLY A 38 0.96 -4.35 -15.73
C GLY A 38 0.03 -4.99 -14.70
N ILE A 39 -0.10 -6.33 -14.71
CA ILE A 39 -0.90 -7.06 -13.73
C ILE A 39 -0.34 -6.87 -12.32
N HIS A 40 0.99 -6.97 -12.14
CA HIS A 40 1.61 -6.78 -10.83
C HIS A 40 1.55 -5.34 -10.36
N ALA A 41 1.69 -4.37 -11.25
CA ALA A 41 1.49 -2.97 -10.91
C ALA A 41 0.07 -2.73 -10.36
N LEU A 42 -0.94 -3.31 -10.97
CA LEU A 42 -2.32 -3.18 -10.52
C LEU A 42 -2.54 -3.93 -9.19
N THR A 43 -2.17 -5.20 -9.10
CA THR A 43 -2.50 -6.05 -7.95
C THR A 43 -1.59 -5.79 -6.75
N ALA A 44 -0.28 -5.88 -6.92
CA ALA A 44 0.69 -5.67 -5.85
C ALA A 44 0.87 -4.19 -5.47
N GLY A 45 0.64 -3.29 -6.41
CA GLY A 45 0.72 -1.86 -6.20
C GLY A 45 -0.62 -1.24 -5.83
N ALA A 46 -1.45 -0.94 -6.82
CA ALA A 46 -2.66 -0.13 -6.63
C ALA A 46 -3.67 -0.78 -5.67
N MET A 47 -4.00 -2.06 -5.85
CA MET A 47 -4.99 -2.73 -5.00
C MET A 47 -4.49 -2.89 -3.56
N ALA A 48 -3.25 -3.25 -3.35
CA ALA A 48 -2.71 -3.45 -2.01
C ALA A 48 -2.66 -2.14 -1.22
N THR A 49 -2.19 -1.06 -1.84
CA THR A 49 -2.19 0.27 -1.19
C THR A 49 -3.60 0.75 -0.90
N MET A 50 -4.56 0.50 -1.80
CA MET A 50 -5.97 0.83 -1.58
C MET A 50 -6.56 0.06 -0.40
N ILE A 51 -6.30 -1.23 -0.29
CA ILE A 51 -6.77 -2.06 0.83
C ILE A 51 -6.23 -1.51 2.15
N LEU A 52 -4.91 -1.25 2.24
CA LEU A 52 -4.32 -0.67 3.44
C LEU A 52 -4.97 0.68 3.79
N ALA A 53 -5.22 1.55 2.79
CA ALA A 53 -5.85 2.84 2.99
C ALA A 53 -7.27 2.72 3.57
N VAL A 54 -8.10 1.90 2.95
CA VAL A 54 -9.48 1.69 3.40
C VAL A 54 -9.50 1.09 4.81
N MET A 55 -8.68 0.05 5.06
CA MET A 55 -8.62 -0.59 6.37
C MET A 55 -8.11 0.33 7.47
N SER A 56 -7.08 1.14 7.20
CA SER A 56 -6.56 2.12 8.17
C SER A 56 -7.63 3.14 8.55
N ARG A 57 -8.29 3.72 7.54
CA ARG A 57 -9.35 4.74 7.77
C ARG A 57 -10.56 4.14 8.47
N ALA A 58 -11.00 2.96 8.05
CA ALA A 58 -12.13 2.28 8.67
C ALA A 58 -11.84 1.96 10.13
N THR A 59 -10.67 1.39 10.43
CA THR A 59 -10.31 1.05 11.82
C THR A 59 -10.28 2.28 12.72
N LEU A 60 -9.62 3.37 12.31
CA LEU A 60 -9.56 4.59 13.11
C LEU A 60 -10.94 5.23 13.27
N GLY A 61 -11.71 5.33 12.17
CA GLY A 61 -13.03 5.93 12.18
C GLY A 61 -14.04 5.16 13.04
N HIS A 62 -14.10 3.83 12.91
CA HIS A 62 -15.02 3.00 13.70
C HIS A 62 -14.64 2.94 15.19
N THR A 63 -13.37 3.12 15.52
CA THR A 63 -12.91 3.13 16.92
C THR A 63 -12.92 4.52 17.54
N GLY A 64 -13.40 5.55 16.83
CA GLY A 64 -13.51 6.92 17.33
C GLY A 64 -12.17 7.64 17.52
N ARG A 65 -11.13 7.18 16.84
CA ARG A 65 -9.78 7.77 16.90
C ARG A 65 -9.56 8.77 15.77
N ASP A 66 -8.66 9.72 16.00
CA ASP A 66 -8.28 10.68 14.97
C ASP A 66 -7.67 10.00 13.75
N LEU A 67 -8.08 10.44 12.55
CA LEU A 67 -7.59 9.95 11.27
C LEU A 67 -6.17 10.45 10.99
N VAL A 68 -5.22 10.07 11.84
CA VAL A 68 -3.80 10.45 11.75
C VAL A 68 -2.97 9.18 11.52
N ALA A 69 -2.15 9.19 10.48
CA ALA A 69 -1.25 8.09 10.20
C ALA A 69 -0.13 8.04 11.24
N SER A 70 0.01 6.91 11.92
CA SER A 70 1.15 6.66 12.82
C SER A 70 2.44 6.41 12.01
N PRO A 71 3.62 6.54 12.61
CA PRO A 71 4.87 6.19 11.95
C PRO A 71 4.89 4.74 11.43
N MET A 72 4.29 3.80 12.15
CA MET A 72 4.15 2.41 11.70
C MET A 72 3.25 2.28 10.47
N THR A 73 2.18 3.07 10.42
CA THR A 73 1.31 3.14 9.24
C THR A 73 2.11 3.63 8.03
N VAL A 74 2.87 4.71 8.17
CA VAL A 74 3.72 5.24 7.10
C VAL A 74 4.75 4.20 6.65
N ALA A 75 5.41 3.52 7.61
CA ALA A 75 6.37 2.44 7.31
C ALA A 75 5.71 1.28 6.53
N SER A 76 4.50 0.85 6.93
CA SER A 76 3.72 -0.17 6.23
C SER A 76 3.47 0.21 4.77
N TYR A 77 3.04 1.45 4.50
CA TYR A 77 2.84 1.94 3.13
C TYR A 77 4.13 2.02 2.32
N THR A 78 5.22 2.45 2.95
CA THR A 78 6.53 2.50 2.30
C THR A 78 6.97 1.09 1.90
N CYS A 79 6.83 0.11 2.79
CA CYS A 79 7.16 -1.28 2.51
C CYS A 79 6.33 -1.86 1.37
N VAL A 80 5.00 -1.68 1.37
CA VAL A 80 4.17 -2.21 0.27
C VAL A 80 4.53 -1.58 -1.06
N THR A 81 4.85 -0.28 -1.07
CA THR A 81 5.26 0.43 -2.29
C THR A 81 6.59 -0.08 -2.82
N ILE A 82 7.60 -0.27 -1.96
CA ILE A 82 8.90 -0.85 -2.35
C ILE A 82 8.70 -2.27 -2.89
N GLY A 83 7.94 -3.11 -2.20
CA GLY A 83 7.64 -4.46 -2.64
C GLY A 83 6.95 -4.50 -4.01
N ALA A 84 6.00 -3.60 -4.25
CA ALA A 84 5.33 -3.47 -5.54
C ALA A 84 6.30 -3.03 -6.65
N CYS A 85 7.15 -2.05 -6.40
CA CYS A 85 8.16 -1.60 -7.36
C CYS A 85 9.15 -2.72 -7.72
N LEU A 86 9.64 -3.46 -6.74
CA LEU A 86 10.54 -4.60 -6.95
C LEU A 86 9.85 -5.71 -7.77
N ARG A 87 8.58 -5.98 -7.49
CA ARG A 87 7.79 -6.96 -8.23
C ARG A 87 7.60 -6.58 -9.70
N VAL A 88 7.34 -5.31 -9.98
CA VAL A 88 7.24 -4.78 -11.34
C VAL A 88 8.60 -4.82 -12.04
N ALA A 89 9.68 -4.38 -11.37
CA ALA A 89 11.04 -4.42 -11.89
C ALA A 89 11.48 -5.85 -12.27
N ALA A 90 11.18 -6.85 -11.43
CA ALA A 90 11.42 -8.24 -11.74
C ALA A 90 10.68 -8.68 -13.03
N SER A 91 9.44 -8.25 -13.21
CA SER A 91 8.64 -8.57 -14.40
C SER A 91 9.16 -7.87 -15.67
N LEU A 92 9.87 -6.77 -15.53
CA LEU A 92 10.55 -6.06 -16.63
C LEU A 92 11.93 -6.64 -16.97
N GLY A 93 12.36 -7.69 -16.27
CA GLY A 93 13.69 -8.30 -16.48
C GLY A 93 14.85 -7.50 -15.87
N VAL A 94 14.57 -6.61 -14.92
CA VAL A 94 15.60 -5.85 -14.21
C VAL A 94 16.21 -6.72 -13.11
N GLY A 95 17.51 -7.00 -13.21
CA GLY A 95 18.28 -7.78 -12.24
C GLY A 95 17.91 -9.27 -12.19
N ASP A 96 18.27 -9.93 -11.09
CA ASP A 96 17.92 -11.34 -10.87
C ASP A 96 16.46 -11.46 -10.45
N TYR A 97 15.69 -12.21 -11.25
CA TYR A 97 14.24 -12.37 -11.05
C TYR A 97 13.89 -12.97 -9.70
N SER A 98 14.61 -14.03 -9.32
CA SER A 98 14.33 -14.78 -8.07
C SER A 98 14.62 -13.91 -6.85
N LEU A 99 15.79 -13.27 -6.83
CA LEU A 99 16.20 -12.39 -5.74
C LEU A 99 15.21 -11.21 -5.57
N MET A 100 14.83 -10.57 -6.68
CA MET A 100 13.87 -9.46 -6.62
C MET A 100 12.50 -9.90 -6.12
N LEU A 101 12.08 -11.12 -6.48
CA LEU A 101 10.83 -11.68 -6.02
C LEU A 101 10.85 -11.97 -4.51
N ASP A 102 11.93 -12.55 -4.02
CA ASP A 102 12.12 -12.85 -2.60
C ASP A 102 12.14 -11.57 -1.76
N VAL A 103 12.92 -10.58 -2.19
CA VAL A 103 12.99 -9.29 -1.50
C VAL A 103 11.65 -8.57 -1.54
N ALA A 104 10.93 -8.59 -2.67
CA ALA A 104 9.58 -8.04 -2.77
C ALA A 104 8.62 -8.71 -1.78
N GLY A 105 8.71 -10.04 -1.65
CA GLY A 105 7.93 -10.82 -0.70
C GLY A 105 8.21 -10.44 0.75
N VAL A 106 9.47 -10.23 1.11
CA VAL A 106 9.87 -9.76 2.45
C VAL A 106 9.28 -8.38 2.74
N PHE A 107 9.36 -7.43 1.82
CA PHE A 107 8.77 -6.10 2.00
C PHE A 107 7.24 -6.16 2.13
N TRP A 108 6.59 -7.01 1.36
CA TRP A 108 5.16 -7.22 1.46
C TRP A 108 4.75 -7.82 2.81
N GLY A 109 5.45 -8.87 3.25
CA GLY A 109 5.24 -9.48 4.57
C GLY A 109 5.46 -8.47 5.71
N ALA A 110 6.53 -7.69 5.62
CA ALA A 110 6.82 -6.62 6.59
C ALA A 110 5.72 -5.56 6.62
N ALA A 111 5.19 -5.15 5.46
CA ALA A 111 4.09 -4.18 5.38
C ALA A 111 2.84 -4.66 6.11
N LEU A 112 2.44 -5.92 5.88
CA LEU A 112 1.28 -6.51 6.53
C LEU A 112 1.50 -6.73 8.03
N LEU A 113 2.69 -7.12 8.43
CA LEU A 113 3.05 -7.29 9.85
C LEU A 113 3.01 -5.94 10.59
N LEU A 114 3.61 -4.90 10.02
CA LEU A 114 3.56 -3.54 10.58
C LEU A 114 2.13 -3.04 10.71
N PHE A 115 1.30 -3.30 9.69
CA PHE A 115 -0.11 -2.97 9.73
C PHE A 115 -0.82 -3.72 10.87
N ALA A 116 -0.63 -5.02 10.98
CA ALA A 116 -1.24 -5.84 12.03
C ALA A 116 -0.83 -5.37 13.42
N VAL A 117 0.46 -5.12 13.65
CA VAL A 117 0.98 -4.62 14.94
C VAL A 117 0.41 -3.24 15.28
N ALA A 118 0.26 -2.36 14.29
CA ALA A 118 -0.29 -1.02 14.51
C ALA A 118 -1.79 -1.03 14.83
N TYR A 119 -2.56 -1.88 14.16
CA TYR A 119 -4.03 -1.80 14.18
C TYR A 119 -4.71 -2.89 15.03
N ALA A 120 -4.09 -4.04 15.27
CA ALA A 120 -4.69 -5.08 16.11
C ALA A 120 -5.00 -4.59 17.54
N PRO A 121 -4.12 -3.88 18.25
CA PRO A 121 -4.43 -3.35 19.59
C PRO A 121 -5.61 -2.36 19.57
N ILE A 122 -5.76 -1.61 18.47
CA ILE A 122 -6.83 -0.65 18.29
C ILE A 122 -8.18 -1.37 18.16
N LEU A 123 -8.22 -2.46 17.39
CA LEU A 123 -9.44 -3.25 17.15
C LEU A 123 -9.90 -4.01 18.41
N TRP A 124 -8.98 -4.39 19.29
CA TRP A 124 -9.32 -5.07 20.55
C TRP A 124 -9.61 -4.12 21.72
N SER A 125 -9.41 -2.82 21.54
CA SER A 125 -9.72 -1.84 22.57
C SER A 125 -11.13 -1.28 22.41
N ALA A 126 -11.73 -0.82 23.52
CA ALA A 126 -13.01 -0.15 23.47
C ALA A 126 -12.97 1.11 22.59
N ARG A 127 -14.11 1.46 22.02
CA ARG A 127 -14.28 2.68 21.22
C ARG A 127 -14.03 3.92 22.10
N VAL A 128 -13.29 4.88 21.57
CA VAL A 128 -13.07 6.16 22.24
C VAL A 128 -14.37 6.94 22.24
N GLY A 129 -14.86 7.30 23.44
CA GLY A 129 -16.13 8.03 23.63
C GLY A 129 -17.34 7.18 24.00
N ASP A 130 -17.27 5.86 24.00
CA ASP A 130 -18.25 5.02 24.69
C ASP A 130 -18.02 5.15 26.18
N LYS A 131 -18.86 5.96 26.84
CA LYS A 131 -18.94 5.93 28.29
C LYS A 131 -19.67 4.64 28.67
N ALA A 132 -19.00 3.77 29.43
CA ALA A 132 -19.64 2.68 30.15
C ALA A 132 -20.72 3.20 31.11
#